data_cfc4d2d34f2b301996f639774b8710c4
#
_entry.id   cfc4d2d34f2b301996f639774b8710c4
#
_cell.length_a   1.000
_cell.length_b   1.000
_cell.length_c   1.000
_cell.angle_alpha   90.00
_cell.angle_beta   90.00
_cell.angle_gamma   90.00
#
_symmetry.space_group_name_H-M   'P 1'
#
loop_
_entity.id
_entity.type
_entity.pdbx_description
1 polymer ?
#
loop_
_entity_poly.entity_id
_entity_poly.type
_entity_poly.pdbx_seq_one_letter_code
_entity_poly.pdbx_strand_id
1 'polypeptide(L)'
;MMTVVTNIEPDHLDTYGGDFNCLKKTFVEFLHNLPFYGVAVVCVDDPNVRDIIPQIGRTVITYGVSEDADFRVTDFKETGPHSSVTLVRKDAAPLKIELPIPGLHMAKNAAAAIAVALEEGIEDDVIVQALKNFKGVGRRFQNYGEFKTKKGCTLTLVDDYGHHPTEVDATIKAARQAYPDKKLVMVFQPHRYTRTRDCYEDFVRVLQQVDKLILVDVYPAGETPIPGADGRHLCMSIRLQGKIEPHFVQTVDEVPALLEELVEDNSLVLTQGAGNVVQVARNLSQIWEKI
;
A
#
# COMPACT_ATOMS: atom_id res chain seq x y z
N MET A 1 -26.27 8.28 -1.39
CA MET A 1 -24.92 8.85 -1.23
C MET A 1 -24.16 8.01 -0.21
N MET A 2 -22.92 7.63 -0.51
CA MET A 2 -22.10 6.75 0.35
C MET A 2 -20.72 7.35 0.57
N THR A 3 -20.11 7.00 1.70
CA THR A 3 -18.73 7.37 2.05
C THR A 3 -17.98 6.12 2.52
N VAL A 4 -16.74 5.97 2.11
CA VAL A 4 -15.87 4.87 2.56
C VAL A 4 -14.74 5.43 3.41
N VAL A 5 -14.50 4.82 4.59
CA VAL A 5 -13.33 5.10 5.43
C VAL A 5 -12.55 3.82 5.63
N THR A 6 -11.33 3.79 5.14
CA THR A 6 -10.47 2.60 5.15
C THR A 6 -9.62 2.51 6.41
N ASN A 7 -9.05 3.62 6.84
CA ASN A 7 -8.21 3.76 8.03
C ASN A 7 -8.10 5.24 8.41
N ILE A 8 -7.64 5.50 9.63
CA ILE A 8 -7.29 6.83 10.12
C ILE A 8 -5.92 6.74 10.78
N GLU A 9 -4.93 7.32 10.13
CA GLU A 9 -3.54 7.32 10.61
C GLU A 9 -3.03 8.74 10.86
N PRO A 10 -2.03 8.93 11.72
CA PRO A 10 -1.48 10.25 12.03
C PRO A 10 -0.62 10.78 10.88
N ASP A 11 -1.25 11.07 9.75
CA ASP A 11 -0.62 11.71 8.60
C ASP A 11 -1.18 13.12 8.39
N HIS A 12 -0.38 14.02 7.80
CA HIS A 12 -0.73 15.43 7.57
C HIS A 12 -1.14 16.21 8.84
N LEU A 13 -0.60 15.84 10.00
CA LEU A 13 -0.96 16.42 11.29
C LEU A 13 -0.69 17.93 11.38
N ASP A 14 0.23 18.48 10.60
CA ASP A 14 0.48 19.93 10.53
C ASP A 14 -0.79 20.72 10.18
N THR A 15 -1.67 20.16 9.32
CA THR A 15 -2.98 20.74 8.97
C THR A 15 -3.95 20.77 10.17
N TYR A 16 -3.72 19.90 11.15
CA TYR A 16 -4.57 19.72 12.34
C TYR A 16 -3.88 20.19 13.63
N GLY A 17 -2.90 21.10 13.49
CA GLY A 17 -2.16 21.65 14.63
C GLY A 17 -1.31 20.63 15.41
N GLY A 18 -0.95 19.51 14.78
CA GLY A 18 -0.22 18.41 15.41
C GLY A 18 -1.07 17.49 16.27
N ASP A 19 -2.40 17.71 16.33
CA ASP A 19 -3.31 16.96 17.20
C ASP A 19 -4.07 15.86 16.40
N PHE A 20 -3.76 14.61 16.70
CA PHE A 20 -4.43 13.46 16.11
C PHE A 20 -5.92 13.37 16.46
N ASN A 21 -6.33 13.86 17.64
CA ASN A 21 -7.75 13.91 18.00
C ASN A 21 -8.52 14.94 17.16
N CYS A 22 -7.85 16.03 16.75
CA CYS A 22 -8.42 16.99 15.80
C CYS A 22 -8.67 16.34 14.45
N LEU A 23 -7.72 15.53 13.93
CA LEU A 23 -7.90 14.75 12.72
C LEU A 23 -9.09 13.79 12.85
N LYS A 24 -9.19 13.01 13.93
CA LYS A 24 -10.33 12.08 14.16
C LYS A 24 -11.67 12.81 14.18
N LYS A 25 -11.75 13.98 14.83
CA LYS A 25 -12.96 14.81 14.83
C LYS A 25 -13.33 15.27 13.40
N THR A 26 -12.35 15.65 12.59
CA THR A 26 -12.59 16.03 11.20
C THR A 26 -13.16 14.87 10.37
N PHE A 27 -12.74 13.62 10.62
CA PHE A 27 -13.38 12.45 10.02
C PHE A 27 -14.84 12.30 10.45
N VAL A 28 -15.16 12.54 11.72
CA VAL A 28 -16.56 12.53 12.20
C VAL A 28 -17.37 13.62 11.52
N GLU A 29 -16.86 14.84 11.43
CA GLU A 29 -17.50 15.96 10.73
C GLU A 29 -17.72 15.65 9.25
N PHE A 30 -16.71 15.07 8.59
CA PHE A 30 -16.85 14.62 7.21
C PHE A 30 -17.99 13.61 7.04
N LEU A 31 -18.11 12.63 7.94
CA LEU A 31 -19.17 11.64 7.92
C LEU A 31 -20.55 12.25 8.22
N HIS A 32 -20.62 13.31 9.03
CA HIS A 32 -21.84 14.05 9.29
C HIS A 32 -22.35 14.85 8.07
N ASN A 33 -21.50 15.11 7.06
CA ASN A 33 -21.94 15.70 5.80
C ASN A 33 -22.79 14.74 4.95
N LEU A 34 -22.82 13.46 5.27
CA LEU A 34 -23.77 12.53 4.68
C LEU A 34 -25.22 12.96 5.01
N PRO A 35 -26.14 12.94 4.04
CA PRO A 35 -27.56 13.17 4.32
C PRO A 35 -28.09 12.08 5.28
N PHE A 36 -29.26 12.30 5.85
CA PHE A 36 -29.87 11.37 6.82
C PHE A 36 -30.06 9.93 6.27
N TYR A 37 -30.19 9.79 4.94
CA TYR A 37 -30.28 8.51 4.22
C TYR A 37 -28.92 8.00 3.71
N GLY A 38 -27.85 8.69 4.02
CA GLY A 38 -26.51 8.30 3.57
C GLY A 38 -25.93 7.14 4.37
N VAL A 39 -25.02 6.41 3.76
CA VAL A 39 -24.38 5.22 4.33
C VAL A 39 -22.88 5.44 4.45
N ALA A 40 -22.33 5.12 5.60
CA ALA A 40 -20.88 5.08 5.85
C ALA A 40 -20.39 3.63 5.82
N VAL A 41 -19.51 3.29 4.89
CA VAL A 41 -18.83 1.99 4.79
C VAL A 41 -17.46 2.12 5.45
N VAL A 42 -17.22 1.42 6.56
CA VAL A 42 -16.06 1.67 7.41
C VAL A 42 -15.30 0.40 7.77
N CYS A 43 -13.97 0.46 7.79
CA CYS A 43 -13.11 -0.66 8.16
C CYS A 43 -12.99 -0.80 9.69
N VAL A 44 -13.58 -1.86 10.26
CA VAL A 44 -13.52 -2.11 11.71
C VAL A 44 -12.21 -2.73 12.19
N ASP A 45 -11.32 -3.10 11.28
CA ASP A 45 -9.98 -3.57 11.64
C ASP A 45 -9.06 -2.41 12.09
N ASP A 46 -9.37 -1.18 11.67
CA ASP A 46 -8.64 -0.01 12.10
C ASP A 46 -9.19 0.49 13.46
N PRO A 47 -8.36 0.55 14.51
CA PRO A 47 -8.81 0.92 15.84
C PRO A 47 -9.32 2.37 15.92
N ASN A 48 -8.78 3.28 15.12
CA ASN A 48 -9.19 4.68 15.10
C ASN A 48 -10.54 4.86 14.37
N VAL A 49 -10.77 4.09 13.31
CA VAL A 49 -12.08 4.03 12.64
C VAL A 49 -13.11 3.46 13.61
N ARG A 50 -12.79 2.35 14.29
CA ARG A 50 -13.68 1.72 15.28
C ARG A 50 -14.08 2.68 16.40
N ASP A 51 -13.15 3.49 16.86
CA ASP A 51 -13.36 4.48 17.94
C ASP A 51 -14.36 5.59 17.56
N ILE A 52 -14.45 5.95 16.28
CA ILE A 52 -15.36 7.00 15.84
C ILE A 52 -16.75 6.48 15.43
N ILE A 53 -16.95 5.17 15.22
CA ILE A 53 -18.23 4.59 14.79
C ILE A 53 -19.42 5.08 15.63
N PRO A 54 -19.36 5.11 17.00
CA PRO A 54 -20.49 5.56 17.81
C PRO A 54 -20.89 7.02 17.58
N GLN A 55 -20.02 7.81 16.97
CA GLN A 55 -20.21 9.24 16.73
C GLN A 55 -20.77 9.55 15.34
N ILE A 56 -20.84 8.57 14.43
CA ILE A 56 -21.18 8.80 13.01
C ILE A 56 -22.64 9.27 12.84
N GLY A 57 -23.57 8.73 13.61
CA GLY A 57 -24.97 9.14 13.57
C GLY A 57 -25.67 8.95 12.20
N ARG A 58 -25.17 8.01 11.40
CA ARG A 58 -25.71 7.61 10.08
C ARG A 58 -25.76 6.09 10.01
N THR A 59 -26.38 5.53 8.98
CA THR A 59 -26.27 4.09 8.71
C THR A 59 -24.83 3.73 8.48
N VAL A 60 -24.34 2.72 9.21
CA VAL A 60 -22.97 2.23 9.12
C VAL A 60 -23.00 0.80 8.61
N ILE A 61 -22.17 0.52 7.61
CA ILE A 61 -21.84 -0.80 7.13
C ILE A 61 -20.37 -1.03 7.45
N THR A 62 -20.07 -2.10 8.13
CA THR A 62 -18.70 -2.44 8.56
C THR A 62 -18.07 -3.51 7.68
N TYR A 63 -16.77 -3.39 7.45
CA TYR A 63 -16.02 -4.43 6.74
C TYR A 63 -14.65 -4.65 7.37
N GLY A 64 -14.08 -5.83 7.14
CA GLY A 64 -12.77 -6.20 7.66
C GLY A 64 -12.57 -7.69 7.79
N VAL A 65 -11.51 -8.10 8.49
CA VAL A 65 -11.28 -9.51 8.89
C VAL A 65 -11.90 -9.82 10.26
N SER A 66 -12.24 -8.80 11.03
CA SER A 66 -12.83 -8.91 12.36
C SER A 66 -14.16 -9.66 12.33
N GLU A 67 -14.45 -10.42 13.39
CA GLU A 67 -15.64 -11.28 13.45
C GLU A 67 -16.95 -10.52 13.48
N ASP A 68 -16.93 -9.30 13.95
CA ASP A 68 -18.08 -8.41 14.07
C ASP A 68 -18.31 -7.53 12.83
N ALA A 69 -17.54 -7.71 11.76
CA ALA A 69 -17.75 -7.02 10.50
C ALA A 69 -19.00 -7.55 9.75
N ASP A 70 -19.84 -6.64 9.21
CA ASP A 70 -20.99 -7.00 8.36
C ASP A 70 -20.54 -7.68 7.05
N PHE A 71 -19.39 -7.23 6.51
CA PHE A 71 -18.70 -7.81 5.36
C PHE A 71 -17.34 -8.32 5.81
N ARG A 72 -17.29 -9.60 6.19
CA ARG A 72 -16.09 -10.22 6.74
C ARG A 72 -15.27 -10.92 5.66
N VAL A 73 -14.01 -10.53 5.54
CA VAL A 73 -13.01 -11.19 4.70
C VAL A 73 -12.46 -12.41 5.43
N THR A 74 -12.64 -13.62 4.85
CA THR A 74 -12.14 -14.89 5.37
C THR A 74 -11.41 -15.66 4.27
N ASP A 75 -10.75 -16.76 4.64
CA ASP A 75 -10.07 -17.68 3.71
C ASP A 75 -9.12 -16.99 2.72
N PHE A 76 -8.51 -15.89 3.14
CA PHE A 76 -7.56 -15.17 2.30
C PHE A 76 -6.39 -16.06 1.90
N LYS A 77 -6.14 -16.19 0.60
CA LYS A 77 -5.03 -16.95 0.01
C LYS A 77 -4.40 -16.15 -1.11
N GLU A 78 -3.09 -16.22 -1.21
CA GLU A 78 -2.32 -15.66 -2.32
C GLU A 78 -1.70 -16.77 -3.16
N THR A 79 -1.69 -16.58 -4.47
CA THR A 79 -1.07 -17.48 -5.45
C THR A 79 -0.41 -16.63 -6.52
N GLY A 80 0.90 -16.41 -6.37
CA GLY A 80 1.61 -15.45 -7.21
C GLY A 80 1.00 -14.05 -7.06
N PRO A 81 0.82 -13.31 -8.15
CA PRO A 81 0.25 -11.95 -8.12
C PRO A 81 -1.27 -11.91 -7.92
N HIS A 82 -1.91 -13.03 -7.66
CA HIS A 82 -3.37 -13.14 -7.48
C HIS A 82 -3.72 -13.46 -6.04
N SER A 83 -4.89 -13.02 -5.60
CA SER A 83 -5.46 -13.44 -4.32
C SER A 83 -6.89 -13.95 -4.47
N SER A 84 -7.32 -14.75 -3.52
CA SER A 84 -8.70 -15.21 -3.39
C SER A 84 -9.16 -15.05 -1.97
N VAL A 85 -10.45 -14.72 -1.79
CA VAL A 85 -11.08 -14.55 -0.50
C VAL A 85 -12.50 -15.10 -0.51
N THR A 86 -13.01 -15.45 0.66
CA THR A 86 -14.43 -15.62 0.90
C THR A 86 -14.94 -14.39 1.64
N LEU A 87 -15.92 -13.69 1.10
CA LEU A 87 -16.60 -12.59 1.76
C LEU A 87 -17.88 -13.13 2.42
N VAL A 88 -17.85 -13.22 3.73
CA VAL A 88 -19.03 -13.61 4.54
C VAL A 88 -19.89 -12.37 4.78
N ARG A 89 -21.20 -12.49 4.57
CA ARG A 89 -22.20 -11.44 4.74
C ARG A 89 -23.25 -11.89 5.74
N LYS A 90 -23.73 -10.98 6.57
CA LYS A 90 -24.64 -11.31 7.68
C LYS A 90 -25.92 -12.01 7.24
N ASP A 91 -26.58 -11.51 6.19
CA ASP A 91 -27.92 -11.97 5.78
C ASP A 91 -27.94 -12.53 4.35
N ALA A 92 -26.78 -12.96 3.80
CA ALA A 92 -26.68 -13.47 2.44
C ALA A 92 -25.62 -14.57 2.32
N ALA A 93 -25.67 -15.32 1.22
CA ALA A 93 -24.66 -16.34 0.93
C ALA A 93 -23.27 -15.72 0.79
N PRO A 94 -22.21 -16.40 1.25
CA PRO A 94 -20.84 -15.92 1.08
C PRO A 94 -20.46 -15.81 -0.40
N LEU A 95 -19.68 -14.78 -0.74
CA LEU A 95 -19.12 -14.60 -2.08
C LEU A 95 -17.67 -15.11 -2.13
N LYS A 96 -17.36 -15.90 -3.14
CA LYS A 96 -15.97 -16.26 -3.46
C LYS A 96 -15.44 -15.26 -4.48
N ILE A 97 -14.40 -14.55 -4.11
CA ILE A 97 -13.80 -13.47 -4.90
C ILE A 97 -12.40 -13.86 -5.31
N GLU A 98 -12.10 -13.69 -6.59
CA GLU A 98 -10.75 -13.76 -7.15
C GLU A 98 -10.31 -12.35 -7.52
N LEU A 99 -9.11 -11.96 -7.07
CA LEU A 99 -8.52 -10.65 -7.33
C LEU A 99 -7.19 -10.83 -8.08
N PRO A 100 -6.96 -10.13 -9.20
CA PRO A 100 -5.69 -10.19 -9.93
C PRO A 100 -4.61 -9.28 -9.31
N ILE A 101 -4.64 -9.11 -7.99
CA ILE A 101 -3.71 -8.33 -7.20
C ILE A 101 -3.50 -9.01 -5.84
N PRO A 102 -2.26 -9.01 -5.29
CA PRO A 102 -1.98 -9.57 -3.98
C PRO A 102 -2.25 -8.58 -2.86
N GLY A 103 -2.22 -9.06 -1.63
CA GLY A 103 -2.28 -8.26 -0.41
C GLY A 103 -3.65 -8.27 0.27
N LEU A 104 -3.66 -8.58 1.56
CA LEU A 104 -4.87 -8.56 2.38
C LEU A 104 -5.54 -7.17 2.39
N HIS A 105 -4.75 -6.10 2.34
CA HIS A 105 -5.28 -4.74 2.26
C HIS A 105 -6.09 -4.52 0.97
N MET A 106 -5.69 -5.13 -0.16
CA MET A 106 -6.45 -5.06 -1.41
C MET A 106 -7.74 -5.88 -1.33
N ALA A 107 -7.72 -7.03 -0.64
CA ALA A 107 -8.92 -7.80 -0.37
C ALA A 107 -9.92 -7.03 0.51
N LYS A 108 -9.45 -6.29 1.51
CA LYS A 108 -10.28 -5.40 2.33
C LYS A 108 -10.85 -4.24 1.49
N ASN A 109 -10.06 -3.63 0.63
CA ASN A 109 -10.54 -2.58 -0.29
C ASN A 109 -11.61 -3.13 -1.24
N ALA A 110 -11.46 -4.37 -1.72
CA ALA A 110 -12.48 -5.04 -2.52
C ALA A 110 -13.77 -5.27 -1.71
N ALA A 111 -13.68 -5.66 -0.42
CA ALA A 111 -14.85 -5.81 0.45
C ALA A 111 -15.62 -4.49 0.61
N ALA A 112 -14.92 -3.36 0.75
CA ALA A 112 -15.56 -2.04 0.76
C ALA A 112 -16.27 -1.72 -0.56
N ALA A 113 -15.61 -2.00 -1.70
CA ALA A 113 -16.20 -1.79 -3.02
C ALA A 113 -17.44 -2.67 -3.25
N ILE A 114 -17.40 -3.93 -2.78
CA ILE A 114 -18.55 -4.85 -2.83
C ILE A 114 -19.71 -4.30 -1.99
N ALA A 115 -19.44 -3.84 -0.76
CA ALA A 115 -20.47 -3.26 0.09
C ALA A 115 -21.17 -2.07 -0.59
N VAL A 116 -20.41 -1.18 -1.21
CA VAL A 116 -20.95 -0.05 -1.98
C VAL A 116 -21.77 -0.54 -3.19
N ALA A 117 -21.26 -1.51 -3.95
CA ALA A 117 -21.94 -2.03 -5.14
C ALA A 117 -23.30 -2.69 -4.81
N LEU A 118 -23.35 -3.45 -3.69
CA LEU A 118 -24.59 -4.09 -3.23
C LEU A 118 -25.62 -3.06 -2.75
N GLU A 119 -25.19 -1.99 -2.07
CA GLU A 119 -26.07 -0.89 -1.70
C GLU A 119 -26.65 -0.12 -2.92
N GLU A 120 -25.92 -0.12 -4.03
CA GLU A 120 -26.41 0.41 -5.32
C GLU A 120 -27.24 -0.62 -6.11
N GLY A 121 -27.50 -1.80 -5.55
CA GLY A 121 -28.34 -2.84 -6.15
C GLY A 121 -27.69 -3.63 -7.27
N ILE A 122 -26.35 -3.69 -7.31
CA ILE A 122 -25.62 -4.48 -8.30
C ILE A 122 -25.62 -5.96 -7.86
N GLU A 123 -25.95 -6.84 -8.79
CA GLU A 123 -26.05 -8.28 -8.55
C GLU A 123 -24.68 -8.93 -8.26
N ASP A 124 -24.67 -9.95 -7.42
CA ASP A 124 -23.47 -10.69 -6.98
C ASP A 124 -22.59 -11.14 -8.13
N ASP A 125 -23.17 -11.74 -9.16
CA ASP A 125 -22.43 -12.27 -10.32
C ASP A 125 -21.72 -11.17 -11.11
N VAL A 126 -22.33 -9.99 -11.22
CA VAL A 126 -21.74 -8.83 -11.90
C VAL A 126 -20.54 -8.32 -11.10
N ILE A 127 -20.65 -8.24 -9.78
CA ILE A 127 -19.59 -7.82 -8.89
C ILE A 127 -18.39 -8.78 -8.97
N VAL A 128 -18.65 -10.09 -8.86
CA VAL A 128 -17.60 -11.13 -8.92
C VAL A 128 -16.87 -11.08 -10.24
N GLN A 129 -17.58 -10.95 -11.36
CA GLN A 129 -16.97 -10.86 -12.69
C GLN A 129 -16.16 -9.56 -12.85
N ALA A 130 -16.66 -8.43 -12.36
CA ALA A 130 -15.94 -7.15 -12.42
C ALA A 130 -14.60 -7.23 -11.66
N LEU A 131 -14.60 -7.79 -10.45
CA LEU A 131 -13.40 -7.96 -9.64
C LEU A 131 -12.39 -8.94 -10.25
N LYS A 132 -12.85 -10.05 -10.80
CA LYS A 132 -12.01 -11.02 -11.52
C LYS A 132 -11.31 -10.39 -12.73
N ASN A 133 -11.99 -9.49 -13.45
CA ASN A 133 -11.48 -8.79 -14.62
C ASN A 133 -10.79 -7.45 -14.29
N PHE A 134 -10.68 -7.11 -13.03
CA PHE A 134 -10.07 -5.86 -12.59
C PHE A 134 -8.59 -5.82 -12.97
N LYS A 135 -8.17 -4.76 -13.66
CA LYS A 135 -6.79 -4.63 -14.14
C LYS A 135 -5.83 -3.95 -13.15
N GLY A 136 -6.31 -3.77 -11.91
CA GLY A 136 -5.57 -3.01 -10.89
C GLY A 136 -5.70 -1.50 -11.07
N VAL A 137 -5.10 -0.78 -10.16
CA VAL A 137 -4.92 0.67 -10.20
C VAL A 137 -3.45 0.94 -10.48
N GLY A 138 -3.16 1.89 -11.34
CA GLY A 138 -1.79 2.31 -11.60
C GLY A 138 -1.05 2.63 -10.30
N ARG A 139 0.16 2.13 -10.17
CA ARG A 139 0.98 2.31 -8.97
C ARG A 139 0.39 1.70 -7.68
N ARG A 140 -0.46 0.67 -7.76
CA ARG A 140 -0.92 -0.13 -6.61
C ARG A 140 -0.54 -1.58 -6.88
N PHE A 141 0.63 -1.99 -6.39
CA PHE A 141 1.27 -3.26 -6.71
C PHE A 141 1.26 -3.55 -8.22
N GLN A 142 1.57 -2.52 -9.01
CA GLN A 142 1.51 -2.59 -10.47
C GLN A 142 2.61 -3.48 -11.00
N ASN A 143 2.24 -4.65 -11.53
CA ASN A 143 3.18 -5.57 -12.14
C ASN A 143 3.46 -5.15 -13.59
N TYR A 144 4.72 -4.84 -13.89
CA TYR A 144 5.21 -4.51 -15.24
C TYR A 144 5.54 -5.76 -16.08
N GLY A 145 5.70 -6.91 -15.42
CA GLY A 145 6.06 -8.20 -16.02
C GLY A 145 7.45 -8.67 -15.62
N GLU A 146 7.91 -9.67 -16.35
CA GLU A 146 9.24 -10.26 -16.18
C GLU A 146 10.23 -9.67 -17.19
N PHE A 147 11.45 -9.45 -16.75
CA PHE A 147 12.51 -8.81 -17.52
C PHE A 147 13.84 -9.53 -17.32
N LYS A 148 14.73 -9.31 -18.29
CA LYS A 148 16.12 -9.75 -18.25
C LYS A 148 17.04 -8.54 -18.24
N THR A 149 17.95 -8.49 -17.27
CA THR A 149 18.98 -7.44 -17.18
C THR A 149 20.04 -7.62 -18.27
N LYS A 150 20.87 -6.60 -18.50
CA LYS A 150 22.01 -6.70 -19.41
C LYS A 150 23.01 -7.78 -19.01
N LYS A 151 23.09 -8.12 -17.72
CA LYS A 151 23.92 -9.21 -17.18
C LYS A 151 23.29 -10.59 -17.31
N GLY A 152 22.05 -10.67 -17.79
CA GLY A 152 21.34 -11.92 -18.02
C GLY A 152 20.51 -12.41 -16.84
N CYS A 153 20.43 -11.68 -15.71
CA CYS A 153 19.58 -12.02 -14.58
C CYS A 153 18.10 -11.80 -14.90
N THR A 154 17.25 -12.73 -14.49
CA THR A 154 15.80 -12.61 -14.62
C THR A 154 15.20 -11.96 -13.37
N LEU A 155 14.19 -11.14 -13.55
CA LEU A 155 13.49 -10.47 -12.46
C LEU A 155 12.02 -10.17 -12.79
N THR A 156 11.21 -10.00 -11.76
CA THR A 156 9.88 -9.38 -11.86
C THR A 156 9.96 -7.92 -11.42
N LEU A 157 9.32 -7.01 -12.15
CA LEU A 157 9.31 -5.58 -11.82
C LEU A 157 7.91 -5.15 -11.38
N VAL A 158 7.84 -4.54 -10.18
CA VAL A 158 6.60 -4.04 -9.56
C VAL A 158 6.79 -2.60 -9.12
N ASP A 159 5.76 -1.75 -9.25
CA ASP A 159 5.72 -0.38 -8.72
C ASP A 159 4.54 -0.19 -7.78
N ASP A 160 4.77 0.52 -6.68
CA ASP A 160 3.73 0.87 -5.71
C ASP A 160 3.82 2.34 -5.29
N TYR A 161 2.68 2.94 -5.01
CA TYR A 161 2.57 4.35 -4.60
C TYR A 161 2.77 4.56 -3.09
N GLY A 162 2.65 3.50 -2.30
CA GLY A 162 2.72 3.56 -0.84
C GLY A 162 3.93 4.35 -0.34
N HIS A 163 3.69 5.23 0.59
CA HIS A 163 4.69 6.17 1.09
C HIS A 163 4.60 6.43 2.60
N HIS A 164 3.56 5.92 3.25
CA HIS A 164 3.47 5.84 4.71
C HIS A 164 4.04 4.49 5.19
N PRO A 165 4.70 4.37 6.37
CA PRO A 165 5.27 3.11 6.84
C PRO A 165 4.30 1.93 6.85
N THR A 166 3.03 2.16 7.19
CA THR A 166 1.98 1.13 7.18
C THR A 166 1.71 0.61 5.75
N GLU A 167 1.67 1.50 4.75
CA GLU A 167 1.52 1.11 3.34
C GLU A 167 2.74 0.34 2.86
N VAL A 168 3.95 0.80 3.23
CA VAL A 168 5.23 0.15 2.87
C VAL A 168 5.29 -1.25 3.46
N ASP A 169 4.94 -1.43 4.73
CA ASP A 169 4.88 -2.73 5.41
C ASP A 169 3.87 -3.68 4.73
N ALA A 170 2.68 -3.18 4.39
CA ALA A 170 1.66 -3.96 3.69
C ALA A 170 2.13 -4.42 2.31
N THR A 171 2.80 -3.55 1.55
CA THR A 171 3.34 -3.87 0.22
C THR A 171 4.49 -4.87 0.30
N ILE A 172 5.41 -4.73 1.26
CA ILE A 172 6.50 -5.70 1.48
C ILE A 172 5.94 -7.08 1.82
N LYS A 173 4.95 -7.15 2.72
CA LYS A 173 4.28 -8.41 3.07
C LYS A 173 3.61 -9.05 1.87
N ALA A 174 2.86 -8.29 1.08
CA ALA A 174 2.23 -8.77 -0.15
C ALA A 174 3.28 -9.27 -1.15
N ALA A 175 4.40 -8.56 -1.32
CA ALA A 175 5.50 -8.96 -2.18
C ALA A 175 6.13 -10.29 -1.75
N ARG A 176 6.37 -10.47 -0.45
CA ARG A 176 6.92 -11.70 0.13
C ARG A 176 5.98 -12.89 -0.02
N GLN A 177 4.67 -12.66 0.13
CA GLN A 177 3.66 -13.72 0.00
C GLN A 177 3.41 -14.09 -1.46
N ALA A 178 3.35 -13.09 -2.35
CA ALA A 178 3.14 -13.33 -3.78
C ALA A 178 4.35 -13.98 -4.46
N TYR A 179 5.56 -13.70 -3.98
CA TYR A 179 6.81 -14.17 -4.58
C TYR A 179 7.77 -14.73 -3.53
N PRO A 180 7.41 -15.81 -2.83
CA PRO A 180 8.17 -16.32 -1.67
C PRO A 180 9.60 -16.76 -2.01
N ASP A 181 9.84 -17.20 -3.25
CA ASP A 181 11.14 -17.72 -3.71
C ASP A 181 12.02 -16.65 -4.37
N LYS A 182 11.52 -15.39 -4.50
CA LYS A 182 12.29 -14.31 -5.11
C LYS A 182 12.99 -13.45 -4.06
N LYS A 183 14.21 -13.03 -4.36
CA LYS A 183 14.91 -12.02 -3.56
C LYS A 183 14.28 -10.66 -3.77
N LEU A 184 13.84 -10.02 -2.69
CA LEU A 184 13.19 -8.71 -2.73
C LEU A 184 14.22 -7.59 -2.72
N VAL A 185 14.38 -6.93 -3.85
CA VAL A 185 15.22 -5.74 -4.04
C VAL A 185 14.30 -4.52 -4.09
N MET A 186 14.33 -3.69 -3.08
CA MET A 186 13.45 -2.53 -2.97
C MET A 186 14.18 -1.24 -3.31
N VAL A 187 13.55 -0.40 -4.13
CA VAL A 187 13.92 1.00 -4.36
C VAL A 187 12.87 1.86 -3.68
N PHE A 188 13.23 2.53 -2.62
CA PHE A 188 12.31 3.36 -1.86
C PHE A 188 12.69 4.84 -1.91
N GLN A 189 11.71 5.70 -2.18
CA GLN A 189 11.86 7.15 -2.11
C GLN A 189 10.93 7.71 -1.03
N PRO A 190 11.47 8.19 0.10
CA PRO A 190 10.67 8.91 1.08
C PRO A 190 10.00 10.14 0.46
N HIS A 191 8.81 10.47 0.92
CA HIS A 191 8.02 11.59 0.39
C HIS A 191 7.68 12.55 1.51
N ARG A 192 8.14 13.80 1.40
CA ARG A 192 8.12 14.89 2.39
C ARG A 192 9.10 14.71 3.56
N TYR A 193 9.78 15.77 3.89
CA TYR A 193 10.69 15.80 5.04
C TYR A 193 9.95 15.68 6.36
N THR A 194 8.77 16.29 6.48
CA THR A 194 7.94 16.22 7.69
C THR A 194 7.55 14.78 7.99
N ARG A 195 7.02 14.02 7.02
CA ARG A 195 6.68 12.59 7.21
C ARG A 195 7.92 11.75 7.51
N THR A 196 9.03 12.01 6.84
CA THR A 196 10.28 11.27 7.09
C THR A 196 10.74 11.47 8.52
N ARG A 197 10.63 12.69 9.08
CA ARG A 197 10.91 13.00 10.48
C ARG A 197 9.92 12.30 11.43
N ASP A 198 8.63 12.47 11.18
CA ASP A 198 7.57 12.05 12.12
C ASP A 198 7.42 10.53 12.20
N CYS A 199 7.70 9.82 11.10
CA CYS A 199 7.64 8.36 11.00
C CYS A 199 9.03 7.71 10.92
N TYR A 200 10.10 8.39 11.36
CA TYR A 200 11.48 7.98 11.12
C TYR A 200 11.78 6.56 11.61
N GLU A 201 11.47 6.27 12.87
CA GLU A 201 11.72 4.96 13.48
C GLU A 201 10.89 3.84 12.82
N ASP A 202 9.68 4.16 12.39
CA ASP A 202 8.84 3.21 11.67
C ASP A 202 9.42 2.89 10.29
N PHE A 203 9.95 3.88 9.56
CA PHE A 203 10.68 3.62 8.31
C PHE A 203 11.91 2.76 8.54
N VAL A 204 12.72 3.06 9.56
CA VAL A 204 13.88 2.23 9.92
C VAL A 204 13.46 0.79 10.18
N ARG A 205 12.36 0.58 10.90
CA ARG A 205 11.84 -0.76 11.24
C ARG A 205 11.32 -1.51 10.02
N VAL A 206 10.56 -0.84 9.15
CA VAL A 206 9.86 -1.48 8.03
C VAL A 206 10.82 -1.80 6.88
N LEU A 207 11.69 -0.86 6.52
CA LEU A 207 12.59 -1.00 5.38
C LEU A 207 13.67 -2.08 5.54
N GLN A 208 13.88 -2.58 6.76
CA GLN A 208 14.80 -3.71 7.02
C GLN A 208 14.22 -5.08 6.67
N GLN A 209 12.96 -5.17 6.22
CA GLN A 209 12.29 -6.43 5.91
C GLN A 209 12.58 -6.94 4.49
N VAL A 210 13.37 -6.20 3.72
CA VAL A 210 13.77 -6.56 2.35
C VAL A 210 15.16 -7.20 2.32
N ASP A 211 15.53 -7.85 1.22
CA ASP A 211 16.87 -8.47 1.10
C ASP A 211 17.93 -7.45 0.68
N LYS A 212 17.55 -6.52 -0.21
CA LYS A 212 18.39 -5.40 -0.63
C LYS A 212 17.56 -4.13 -0.70
N LEU A 213 18.13 -3.02 -0.26
CA LEU A 213 17.45 -1.72 -0.20
C LEU A 213 18.30 -0.66 -0.91
N ILE A 214 17.68 0.04 -1.84
CA ILE A 214 18.16 1.30 -2.41
C ILE A 214 17.27 2.41 -1.91
N LEU A 215 17.85 3.37 -1.18
CA LEU A 215 17.18 4.58 -0.73
C LEU A 215 17.52 5.74 -1.64
N VAL A 216 16.53 6.33 -2.25
CA VAL A 216 16.65 7.61 -2.95
C VAL A 216 16.45 8.74 -1.94
N ASP A 217 17.03 9.91 -2.19
CA ASP A 217 16.79 11.05 -1.33
C ASP A 217 15.31 11.48 -1.33
N VAL A 218 14.90 12.18 -0.27
CA VAL A 218 13.51 12.58 -0.06
C VAL A 218 12.98 13.39 -1.23
N TYR A 219 11.80 13.01 -1.72
CA TYR A 219 11.04 13.87 -2.62
C TYR A 219 10.36 14.99 -1.80
N PRO A 220 10.75 16.24 -1.98
CA PRO A 220 10.39 17.33 -1.05
C PRO A 220 8.90 17.72 -1.11
N ALA A 221 8.24 17.56 -2.25
CA ALA A 221 6.83 17.94 -2.44
C ALA A 221 6.53 19.40 -2.00
N GLY A 222 7.48 20.32 -2.24
CA GLY A 222 7.36 21.74 -1.88
C GLY A 222 7.84 22.09 -0.47
N GLU A 223 8.27 21.10 0.34
CA GLU A 223 8.81 21.35 1.67
C GLU A 223 10.29 21.77 1.62
N THR A 224 10.72 22.50 2.64
CA THR A 224 12.14 22.80 2.87
C THR A 224 12.82 21.61 3.58
N PRO A 225 14.11 21.33 3.31
CA PRO A 225 14.84 20.29 3.99
C PRO A 225 14.82 20.43 5.51
N ILE A 226 14.63 19.30 6.21
CA ILE A 226 14.71 19.21 7.66
C ILE A 226 15.99 18.43 8.01
N PRO A 227 16.93 19.00 8.78
CA PRO A 227 18.16 18.32 9.16
C PRO A 227 17.90 16.96 9.82
N GLY A 228 18.54 15.91 9.33
CA GLY A 228 18.38 14.54 9.85
C GLY A 228 17.18 13.76 9.32
N ALA A 229 16.27 14.41 8.58
CA ALA A 229 15.08 13.78 8.00
C ALA A 229 15.22 13.55 6.48
N ASP A 230 16.39 13.15 6.04
CA ASP A 230 16.70 12.87 4.63
C ASP A 230 17.02 11.38 4.40
N GLY A 231 17.09 11.01 3.12
CA GLY A 231 17.35 9.63 2.72
C GLY A 231 18.71 9.10 3.18
N ARG A 232 19.73 9.96 3.26
CA ARG A 232 21.08 9.60 3.70
C ARG A 232 21.11 9.23 5.19
N HIS A 233 20.47 10.04 6.05
CA HIS A 233 20.39 9.76 7.49
C HIS A 233 19.56 8.49 7.75
N LEU A 234 18.45 8.32 7.01
CA LEU A 234 17.64 7.11 7.11
C LEU A 234 18.45 5.86 6.70
N CYS A 235 19.24 5.94 5.62
CA CYS A 235 20.14 4.89 5.18
C CYS A 235 21.18 4.54 6.27
N MET A 236 21.78 5.56 6.91
CA MET A 236 22.73 5.36 8.01
C MET A 236 22.09 4.66 9.21
N SER A 237 20.90 5.09 9.63
CA SER A 237 20.17 4.49 10.75
C SER A 237 19.81 3.02 10.47
N ILE A 238 19.37 2.69 9.27
CA ILE A 238 19.09 1.30 8.87
C ILE A 238 20.38 0.46 8.91
N ARG A 239 21.49 0.98 8.40
CA ARG A 239 22.78 0.30 8.43
C ARG A 239 23.25 0.00 9.85
N LEU A 240 23.07 0.94 10.76
CA LEU A 240 23.44 0.78 12.18
C LEU A 240 22.65 -0.33 12.89
N GLN A 241 21.46 -0.68 12.42
CA GLN A 241 20.72 -1.85 12.93
C GLN A 241 21.34 -3.18 12.54
N GLY A 242 22.19 -3.23 11.51
CA GLY A 242 22.98 -4.38 11.13
C GLY A 242 22.24 -5.55 10.49
N LYS A 243 20.96 -5.38 10.11
CA LYS A 243 20.17 -6.45 9.47
C LYS A 243 20.40 -6.53 7.97
N ILE A 244 20.51 -5.37 7.32
CA ILE A 244 20.78 -5.26 5.88
C ILE A 244 21.80 -4.15 5.64
N GLU A 245 22.47 -4.20 4.47
CA GLU A 245 23.33 -3.12 3.99
C GLU A 245 22.56 -2.28 2.96
N PRO A 246 22.01 -1.12 3.34
CA PRO A 246 21.28 -0.26 2.42
C PRO A 246 22.25 0.58 1.56
N HIS A 247 21.83 0.88 0.35
CA HIS A 247 22.52 1.75 -0.59
C HIS A 247 21.78 3.08 -0.72
N PHE A 248 22.49 4.18 -0.64
CA PHE A 248 21.94 5.52 -0.84
C PHE A 248 22.29 6.06 -2.22
N VAL A 249 21.32 6.66 -2.90
CA VAL A 249 21.49 7.43 -4.13
C VAL A 249 20.81 8.80 -4.00
N GLN A 250 21.41 9.82 -4.60
CA GLN A 250 20.87 11.18 -4.51
C GLN A 250 19.63 11.36 -5.40
N THR A 251 19.62 10.73 -6.55
CA THR A 251 18.58 10.91 -7.58
C THR A 251 18.07 9.57 -8.12
N VAL A 252 16.87 9.57 -8.68
CA VAL A 252 16.28 8.40 -9.34
C VAL A 252 17.07 7.94 -10.57
N ASP A 253 17.84 8.83 -11.18
CA ASP A 253 18.62 8.53 -12.39
C ASP A 253 19.84 7.64 -12.10
N GLU A 254 20.31 7.58 -10.86
CA GLU A 254 21.42 6.73 -10.41
C GLU A 254 20.95 5.28 -10.18
N VAL A 255 19.65 5.06 -9.95
CA VAL A 255 19.10 3.77 -9.56
C VAL A 255 19.31 2.66 -10.61
N PRO A 256 19.09 2.88 -11.93
CA PRO A 256 19.24 1.80 -12.92
C PRO A 256 20.64 1.17 -12.94
N ALA A 257 21.68 1.99 -12.83
CA ALA A 257 23.07 1.50 -12.81
C ALA A 257 23.34 0.63 -11.57
N LEU A 258 22.87 1.09 -10.40
CA LEU A 258 23.04 0.36 -9.14
C LEU A 258 22.21 -0.94 -9.12
N LEU A 259 21.00 -0.94 -9.69
CA LEU A 259 20.20 -2.16 -9.82
C LEU A 259 20.88 -3.22 -10.67
N GLU A 260 21.54 -2.83 -11.78
CA GLU A 260 22.33 -3.77 -12.59
C GLU A 260 23.47 -4.45 -11.81
N GLU A 261 23.96 -3.83 -10.75
CA GLU A 261 24.99 -4.41 -9.87
C GLU A 261 24.38 -5.30 -8.78
N LEU A 262 23.25 -4.90 -8.23
CA LEU A 262 22.65 -5.54 -7.05
C LEU A 262 21.69 -6.67 -7.36
N VAL A 263 21.02 -6.64 -8.53
CA VAL A 263 20.01 -7.64 -8.90
C VAL A 263 20.70 -8.98 -9.16
N GLU A 264 20.14 -10.02 -8.56
CA GLU A 264 20.51 -11.41 -8.79
C GLU A 264 19.42 -12.11 -9.62
N ASP A 265 19.73 -13.29 -10.13
CA ASP A 265 18.73 -14.08 -10.85
C ASP A 265 17.53 -14.42 -9.94
N ASN A 266 16.34 -14.45 -10.52
CA ASN A 266 15.08 -14.68 -9.80
C ASN A 266 14.80 -13.62 -8.70
N SER A 267 15.07 -12.34 -8.98
CA SER A 267 14.73 -11.23 -8.06
C SER A 267 13.32 -10.68 -8.31
N LEU A 268 12.74 -10.08 -7.27
CA LEU A 268 11.61 -9.16 -7.36
C LEU A 268 12.14 -7.74 -7.11
N VAL A 269 12.07 -6.88 -8.11
CA VAL A 269 12.39 -5.45 -7.98
C VAL A 269 11.10 -4.69 -7.70
N LEU A 270 11.02 -4.05 -6.54
CA LEU A 270 9.91 -3.23 -6.10
C LEU A 270 10.33 -1.76 -6.02
N THR A 271 9.78 -0.90 -6.87
CA THR A 271 9.90 0.55 -6.72
C THR A 271 8.73 1.07 -5.90
N GLN A 272 8.98 1.88 -4.87
CA GLN A 272 7.91 2.36 -4.00
C GLN A 272 8.13 3.81 -3.52
N GLY A 273 7.03 4.59 -3.52
CA GLY A 273 6.99 5.98 -3.06
C GLY A 273 6.07 6.86 -3.89
N ALA A 274 5.59 7.98 -3.32
CA ALA A 274 4.67 8.90 -3.98
C ALA A 274 5.37 9.92 -4.92
N GLY A 275 6.69 9.98 -4.88
CA GLY A 275 7.49 10.91 -5.68
C GLY A 275 7.74 10.43 -7.12
N ASN A 276 8.89 10.84 -7.66
CA ASN A 276 9.29 10.52 -9.03
C ASN A 276 9.96 9.15 -9.18
N VAL A 277 10.03 8.33 -8.12
CA VAL A 277 10.57 6.97 -8.17
C VAL A 277 9.88 6.07 -9.21
N VAL A 278 8.62 6.33 -9.56
CA VAL A 278 7.91 5.65 -10.65
C VAL A 278 8.64 5.73 -11.98
N GLN A 279 9.45 6.76 -12.20
CA GLN A 279 10.25 6.90 -13.42
C GLN A 279 11.28 5.77 -13.53
N VAL A 280 11.78 5.25 -12.41
CA VAL A 280 12.68 4.09 -12.38
C VAL A 280 12.01 2.89 -13.03
N ALA A 281 10.82 2.48 -12.56
CA ALA A 281 10.10 1.34 -13.14
C ALA A 281 9.79 1.54 -14.64
N ARG A 282 9.36 2.74 -15.02
CA ARG A 282 9.07 3.08 -16.43
C ARG A 282 10.31 2.99 -17.30
N ASN A 283 11.42 3.56 -16.85
CA ASN A 283 12.69 3.52 -17.59
C ASN A 283 13.23 2.09 -17.70
N LEU A 284 13.21 1.34 -16.60
CA LEU A 284 13.67 -0.06 -16.58
C LEU A 284 12.85 -0.93 -17.53
N SER A 285 11.53 -0.74 -17.58
CA SER A 285 10.66 -1.48 -18.51
C SER A 285 10.90 -1.19 -19.99
N GLN A 286 11.65 -0.12 -20.31
CA GLN A 286 12.03 0.24 -21.67
C GLN A 286 13.45 -0.24 -22.04
N ILE A 287 14.36 -0.32 -21.05
CA ILE A 287 15.77 -0.67 -21.29
C ILE A 287 16.09 -2.14 -21.04
N TRP A 288 15.30 -2.82 -20.21
CA TRP A 288 15.42 -4.25 -19.99
C TRP A 288 14.60 -5.05 -20.98
N GLU A 289 15.11 -6.22 -21.37
CA GLU A 289 14.42 -7.13 -22.27
C GLU A 289 13.22 -7.76 -21.55
N LYS A 290 12.02 -7.55 -22.06
CA LYS A 290 10.81 -8.18 -21.52
C LYS A 290 10.76 -9.64 -21.98
N ILE A 291 10.52 -10.56 -21.03
CA ILE A 291 10.45 -12.01 -21.24
C ILE A 291 8.99 -12.43 -21.47
#